data_27e9f15334211f2e2ac1dd3373e2e23f
#
_entry.id   27e9f15334211f2e2ac1dd3373e2e23f
#
_cell.length_a   1.000
_cell.length_b   1.000
_cell.length_c   1.000
_cell.angle_alpha   90.00
_cell.angle_beta   90.00
_cell.angle_gamma   90.00
#
_symmetry.space_group_name_H-M   'P 1'
#
loop_
_entity.id
_entity.type
_entity.pdbx_description
1 polymer ?
#
loop_
_entity_poly.entity_id
_entity_poly.type
_entity_poly.pdbx_seq_one_letter_code
_entity_poly.pdbx_strand_id
1 'polypeptide(L)'
;MTTARTRTPAKTPLLELDGLSKEFTGPGATRTIAVDDVTLTVAEGETLALVGESGSGKTTLTRLLLGLLDPTAGTVRFDGQDLAGLSPAELRAIRAGMQVVLQDPYSSMNPRMKVTDIVAEPLVTHDAAYRGRRARTRLRERVGELLESVGLSAGLQDRYPHEFSGGQRQRISIARALAPAPRLVVLDEPTSALDVSVQSQVLDLLVELQRQHGLTYVFVSHNLAVVRQIADRVAVLRYGKVVECGETAAVLGAPRHPYTRELLAAVPRPDAYRTRAGTGTGTSGG
;
A
#
# COMPACT_ATOMS: atom_id res chain seq x y z
N MET A 1 -7.86 -14.94 42.71
CA MET A 1 -8.02 -13.56 42.14
C MET A 1 -7.75 -13.60 40.64
N THR A 2 -8.83 -13.67 39.87
CA THR A 2 -8.76 -13.78 38.40
C THR A 2 -8.65 -12.37 37.85
N THR A 3 -7.47 -12.02 37.30
CA THR A 3 -7.25 -10.74 36.62
C THR A 3 -8.02 -10.73 35.31
N ALA A 4 -9.10 -9.95 35.30
CA ALA A 4 -9.85 -9.65 34.08
C ALA A 4 -8.90 -8.96 33.06
N ARG A 5 -8.60 -9.64 31.95
CA ARG A 5 -7.98 -9.02 30.77
C ARG A 5 -8.96 -7.97 30.25
N THR A 6 -8.60 -6.72 30.41
CA THR A 6 -9.29 -5.59 29.78
C THR A 6 -9.22 -5.80 28.26
N ARG A 7 -10.32 -6.25 27.64
CA ARG A 7 -10.44 -6.27 26.16
C ARG A 7 -10.42 -4.82 25.70
N THR A 8 -9.36 -4.41 25.05
CA THR A 8 -9.35 -3.17 24.26
C THR A 8 -10.58 -3.19 23.36
N PRO A 9 -11.39 -2.12 23.31
CA PRO A 9 -12.54 -2.08 22.42
C PRO A 9 -12.09 -2.37 20.99
N ALA A 10 -12.76 -3.29 20.32
CA ALA A 10 -12.48 -3.62 18.93
C ALA A 10 -12.63 -2.34 18.11
N LYS A 11 -11.54 -1.89 17.45
CA LYS A 11 -11.60 -0.75 16.54
C LYS A 11 -12.61 -1.07 15.44
N THR A 12 -13.46 -0.10 15.10
CA THR A 12 -14.43 -0.26 14.01
C THR A 12 -13.65 -0.50 12.71
N PRO A 13 -14.00 -1.53 11.92
CA PRO A 13 -13.32 -1.76 10.65
C PRO A 13 -13.64 -0.63 9.67
N LEU A 14 -12.60 -0.09 9.02
CA LEU A 14 -12.75 0.86 7.93
C LEU A 14 -12.96 0.15 6.59
N LEU A 15 -12.32 -1.01 6.42
CA LEU A 15 -12.45 -1.85 5.24
C LEU A 15 -12.81 -3.27 5.66
N GLU A 16 -13.81 -3.86 5.00
CA GLU A 16 -14.26 -5.23 5.23
C GLU A 16 -14.39 -5.97 3.91
N LEU A 17 -13.81 -7.15 3.84
CA LEU A 17 -13.94 -8.11 2.75
C LEU A 17 -14.63 -9.35 3.32
N ASP A 18 -15.72 -9.80 2.71
CA ASP A 18 -16.48 -10.96 3.17
C ASP A 18 -16.71 -11.95 2.02
N GLY A 19 -16.08 -13.12 2.11
CA GLY A 19 -16.18 -14.19 1.14
C GLY A 19 -15.76 -13.79 -0.28
N LEU A 20 -14.82 -12.84 -0.41
CA LEU A 20 -14.48 -12.17 -1.66
C LEU A 20 -13.80 -13.13 -2.62
N SER A 21 -14.36 -13.27 -3.83
CA SER A 21 -13.82 -14.14 -4.88
C SER A 21 -13.78 -13.45 -6.23
N LYS A 22 -12.75 -13.78 -7.04
CA LYS A 22 -12.63 -13.31 -8.41
C LYS A 22 -12.14 -14.42 -9.33
N GLU A 23 -12.99 -14.74 -10.31
CA GLU A 23 -12.65 -15.60 -11.43
C GLU A 23 -12.49 -14.80 -12.72
N PHE A 24 -11.54 -15.18 -13.55
CA PHE A 24 -11.37 -14.70 -14.90
C PHE A 24 -11.62 -15.84 -15.87
N THR A 25 -12.34 -15.57 -16.94
CA THR A 25 -12.56 -16.53 -18.04
C THR A 25 -11.63 -16.14 -19.18
N GLY A 26 -10.67 -17.01 -19.46
CA GLY A 26 -9.73 -16.85 -20.58
C GLY A 26 -10.25 -17.45 -21.90
N PRO A 27 -9.46 -17.35 -22.97
CA PRO A 27 -9.76 -18.01 -24.23
C PRO A 27 -9.97 -19.52 -24.06
N GLY A 28 -10.97 -20.10 -24.72
CA GLY A 28 -11.31 -21.53 -24.59
C GLY A 28 -12.03 -21.92 -23.31
N ALA A 29 -12.70 -20.97 -22.64
CA ALA A 29 -13.45 -21.17 -21.39
C ALA A 29 -12.59 -21.66 -20.19
N THR A 30 -11.27 -21.46 -20.24
CA THR A 30 -10.39 -21.74 -19.10
C THR A 30 -10.70 -20.75 -17.98
N ARG A 31 -11.07 -21.27 -16.80
CA ARG A 31 -11.31 -20.43 -15.60
C ARG A 31 -10.05 -20.36 -14.76
N THR A 32 -9.69 -19.14 -14.36
CA THR A 32 -8.60 -18.87 -13.43
C THR A 32 -9.15 -18.14 -12.21
N ILE A 33 -9.03 -18.74 -11.04
CA ILE A 33 -9.42 -18.14 -9.77
C ILE A 33 -8.23 -17.32 -9.29
N ALA A 34 -8.36 -16.00 -9.27
CA ALA A 34 -7.31 -15.07 -8.84
C ALA A 34 -7.44 -14.67 -7.37
N VAL A 35 -8.67 -14.68 -6.84
CA VAL A 35 -9.01 -14.48 -5.43
C VAL A 35 -10.10 -15.50 -5.07
N ASP A 36 -9.95 -16.21 -3.97
CA ASP A 36 -10.77 -17.35 -3.58
C ASP A 36 -11.15 -17.26 -2.10
N ASP A 37 -12.41 -16.89 -1.83
CA ASP A 37 -13.04 -16.84 -0.52
C ASP A 37 -12.23 -16.03 0.52
N VAL A 38 -11.84 -14.82 0.17
CA VAL A 38 -11.04 -13.97 1.06
C VAL A 38 -11.94 -13.17 1.99
N THR A 39 -11.77 -13.40 3.30
CA THR A 39 -12.41 -12.62 4.38
C THR A 39 -11.32 -11.93 5.19
N LEU A 40 -11.34 -10.59 5.21
CA LEU A 40 -10.37 -9.74 5.89
C LEU A 40 -11.03 -8.46 6.38
N THR A 41 -10.51 -7.90 7.48
CA THR A 41 -10.88 -6.58 7.97
C THR A 41 -9.64 -5.73 8.18
N VAL A 42 -9.76 -4.42 7.94
CA VAL A 42 -8.72 -3.42 8.27
C VAL A 42 -9.35 -2.38 9.18
N ALA A 43 -8.81 -2.22 10.37
CA ALA A 43 -9.29 -1.23 11.33
C ALA A 43 -8.80 0.18 10.95
N GLU A 44 -9.52 1.21 11.40
CA GLU A 44 -9.08 2.60 11.18
C GLU A 44 -7.73 2.87 11.87
N GLY A 45 -6.79 3.48 11.14
CA GLY A 45 -5.43 3.77 11.60
C GLY A 45 -4.50 2.54 11.65
N GLU A 46 -4.94 1.40 11.13
CA GLU A 46 -4.14 0.16 11.04
C GLU A 46 -3.33 0.11 9.73
N THR A 47 -2.17 -0.52 9.79
CA THR A 47 -1.43 -0.98 8.61
C THR A 47 -1.58 -2.49 8.48
N LEU A 48 -2.38 -2.96 7.51
CA LEU A 48 -2.44 -4.36 7.11
C LEU A 48 -1.51 -4.63 5.94
N ALA A 49 -0.50 -5.49 6.12
CA ALA A 49 0.32 -5.94 5.00
C ALA A 49 -0.31 -7.13 4.27
N LEU A 50 -0.26 -7.09 2.93
CA LEU A 50 -0.58 -8.22 2.04
C LEU A 50 0.72 -8.76 1.46
N VAL A 51 1.09 -9.99 1.80
CA VAL A 51 2.35 -10.62 1.36
C VAL A 51 2.08 -11.92 0.62
N GLY A 52 3.01 -12.33 -0.23
CA GLY A 52 2.95 -13.56 -1.02
C GLY A 52 3.79 -13.45 -2.29
N GLU A 53 4.03 -14.55 -2.97
CA GLU A 53 4.79 -14.60 -4.22
C GLU A 53 4.09 -13.85 -5.36
N SER A 54 4.81 -13.63 -6.46
CA SER A 54 4.20 -13.11 -7.70
C SER A 54 3.11 -14.07 -8.17
N GLY A 55 1.95 -13.51 -8.58
CA GLY A 55 0.80 -14.33 -8.99
C GLY A 55 -0.05 -14.88 -7.85
N SER A 56 0.22 -14.56 -6.58
CA SER A 56 -0.61 -15.04 -5.45
C SER A 56 -2.00 -14.38 -5.35
N GLY A 57 -2.30 -13.36 -6.17
CA GLY A 57 -3.60 -12.67 -6.18
C GLY A 57 -3.59 -11.26 -5.58
N LYS A 58 -2.46 -10.76 -5.04
CA LYS A 58 -2.37 -9.44 -4.36
C LYS A 58 -2.91 -8.30 -5.21
N THR A 59 -2.43 -8.15 -6.44
CA THR A 59 -2.86 -7.08 -7.36
C THR A 59 -4.34 -7.17 -7.70
N THR A 60 -4.89 -8.38 -7.84
CA THR A 60 -6.32 -8.58 -8.06
C THR A 60 -7.11 -8.17 -6.83
N LEU A 61 -6.66 -8.59 -5.64
CA LEU A 61 -7.28 -8.23 -4.37
C LEU A 61 -7.26 -6.71 -4.16
N THR A 62 -6.14 -6.03 -4.43
CA THR A 62 -6.06 -4.55 -4.32
C THR A 62 -7.01 -3.83 -5.28
N ARG A 63 -7.20 -4.34 -6.49
CA ARG A 63 -8.17 -3.78 -7.44
C ARG A 63 -9.61 -3.98 -7.00
N LEU A 64 -9.93 -5.13 -6.41
CA LEU A 64 -11.26 -5.42 -5.84
C LEU A 64 -11.58 -4.48 -4.68
N LEU A 65 -10.66 -4.34 -3.71
CA LEU A 65 -10.89 -3.48 -2.54
C LEU A 65 -11.00 -1.98 -2.88
N LEU A 66 -10.39 -1.53 -3.98
CA LEU A 66 -10.53 -0.17 -4.51
C LEU A 66 -11.79 0.01 -5.40
N GLY A 67 -12.58 -1.04 -5.59
CA GLY A 67 -13.72 -1.03 -6.50
C GLY A 67 -13.33 -0.77 -7.97
N LEU A 68 -12.07 -1.07 -8.35
CA LEU A 68 -11.57 -0.97 -9.72
C LEU A 68 -11.90 -2.23 -10.54
N LEU A 69 -12.35 -3.28 -9.87
CA LEU A 69 -12.73 -4.55 -10.44
C LEU A 69 -13.92 -5.09 -9.64
N ASP A 70 -14.95 -5.58 -10.34
CA ASP A 70 -16.10 -6.20 -9.68
C ASP A 70 -15.77 -7.62 -9.23
N PRO A 71 -16.17 -8.04 -8.02
CA PRO A 71 -16.03 -9.40 -7.55
C PRO A 71 -16.94 -10.34 -8.33
N THR A 72 -16.58 -11.64 -8.37
CA THR A 72 -17.45 -12.69 -8.88
C THR A 72 -18.40 -13.18 -7.77
N ALA A 73 -17.95 -13.13 -6.51
CA ALA A 73 -18.75 -13.42 -5.31
C ALA A 73 -18.18 -12.67 -4.11
N GLY A 74 -18.97 -12.56 -3.04
CA GLY A 74 -18.62 -11.85 -1.82
C GLY A 74 -18.81 -10.35 -1.93
N THR A 75 -18.44 -9.61 -0.87
CA THR A 75 -18.66 -8.18 -0.75
C THR A 75 -17.42 -7.43 -0.30
N VAL A 76 -17.33 -6.15 -0.69
CA VAL A 76 -16.34 -5.19 -0.21
C VAL A 76 -17.08 -4.02 0.41
N ARG A 77 -16.83 -3.73 1.69
CA ARG A 77 -17.40 -2.56 2.37
C ARG A 77 -16.29 -1.61 2.79
N PHE A 78 -16.51 -0.34 2.51
CA PHE A 78 -15.66 0.75 2.98
C PHE A 78 -16.52 1.70 3.83
N ASP A 79 -16.07 1.97 5.06
CA ASP A 79 -16.81 2.79 6.04
C ASP A 79 -18.27 2.32 6.21
N GLY A 80 -18.48 1.00 6.26
CA GLY A 80 -19.78 0.35 6.36
C GLY A 80 -20.61 0.35 5.06
N GLN A 81 -20.20 1.02 4.00
CA GLN A 81 -20.91 1.05 2.71
C GLN A 81 -20.41 -0.07 1.79
N ASP A 82 -21.34 -0.88 1.28
CA ASP A 82 -21.04 -1.89 0.26
C ASP A 82 -20.71 -1.19 -1.08
N LEU A 83 -19.60 -1.55 -1.70
CA LEU A 83 -19.19 -0.98 -2.99
C LEU A 83 -20.01 -1.56 -4.15
N ALA A 84 -20.62 -2.74 -3.96
CA ALA A 84 -21.47 -3.35 -4.97
C ALA A 84 -22.78 -2.56 -5.14
N GLY A 85 -23.19 -2.34 -6.38
CA GLY A 85 -24.44 -1.67 -6.69
C GLY A 85 -24.43 -0.14 -6.56
N LEU A 86 -23.31 0.47 -6.22
CA LEU A 86 -23.17 1.92 -6.22
C LEU A 86 -23.20 2.48 -7.64
N SER A 87 -23.85 3.61 -7.80
CA SER A 87 -23.76 4.39 -9.03
C SER A 87 -22.33 4.89 -9.27
N PRO A 88 -21.95 5.21 -10.52
CA PRO A 88 -20.63 5.78 -10.82
C PRO A 88 -20.32 7.07 -10.05
N ALA A 89 -21.34 7.85 -9.68
CA ALA A 89 -21.17 9.09 -8.91
C ALA A 89 -20.86 8.78 -7.43
N GLU A 90 -21.58 7.85 -6.83
CA GLU A 90 -21.35 7.39 -5.45
C GLU A 90 -19.99 6.72 -5.33
N LEU A 91 -19.63 5.83 -6.25
CA LEU A 91 -18.33 5.17 -6.27
C LEU A 91 -17.18 6.18 -6.42
N ARG A 92 -17.36 7.25 -7.22
CA ARG A 92 -16.39 8.34 -7.33
C ARG A 92 -16.22 9.08 -6.00
N ALA A 93 -17.31 9.35 -5.28
CA ALA A 93 -17.25 10.00 -3.96
C ALA A 93 -16.49 9.15 -2.95
N ILE A 94 -16.78 7.85 -2.90
CA ILE A 94 -16.08 6.90 -2.00
C ILE A 94 -14.59 6.80 -2.35
N ARG A 95 -14.24 6.78 -3.63
CA ARG A 95 -12.83 6.71 -4.09
C ARG A 95 -12.00 7.93 -3.68
N ALA A 96 -12.60 9.06 -3.35
CA ALA A 96 -11.88 10.17 -2.72
C ALA A 96 -11.30 9.74 -1.36
N GLY A 97 -12.02 8.93 -0.60
CA GLY A 97 -11.60 8.37 0.68
C GLY A 97 -10.63 7.18 0.58
N MET A 98 -10.46 6.60 -0.63
CA MET A 98 -9.59 5.45 -0.90
C MET A 98 -8.62 5.79 -2.03
N GLN A 99 -7.34 5.87 -1.75
CA GLN A 99 -6.33 6.23 -2.74
C GLN A 99 -5.29 5.12 -2.90
N VAL A 100 -4.51 5.19 -3.98
CA VAL A 100 -3.47 4.19 -4.27
C VAL A 100 -2.15 4.86 -4.63
N VAL A 101 -1.07 4.32 -4.09
CA VAL A 101 0.31 4.58 -4.52
C VAL A 101 0.80 3.32 -5.22
N LEU A 102 1.11 3.43 -6.51
CA LEU A 102 1.50 2.30 -7.35
C LEU A 102 3.01 2.02 -7.27
N GLN A 103 3.40 0.81 -7.62
CA GLN A 103 4.76 0.28 -7.60
C GLN A 103 5.76 1.13 -8.39
N ASP A 104 5.38 1.56 -9.59
CA ASP A 104 6.22 2.41 -10.44
C ASP A 104 5.65 3.84 -10.50
N PRO A 105 6.25 4.78 -9.78
CA PRO A 105 5.80 6.16 -9.80
C PRO A 105 5.98 6.82 -11.17
N TYR A 106 6.94 6.35 -12.00
CA TYR A 106 7.17 6.92 -13.32
C TYR A 106 6.03 6.59 -14.29
N SER A 107 5.61 5.33 -14.34
CA SER A 107 4.50 4.89 -15.21
C SER A 107 3.14 5.44 -14.75
N SER A 108 3.02 5.79 -13.46
CA SER A 108 1.79 6.34 -12.88
C SER A 108 1.60 7.84 -13.11
N MET A 109 2.63 8.55 -13.59
CA MET A 109 2.62 9.99 -13.84
C MET A 109 2.73 10.29 -15.34
N ASN A 110 1.92 11.21 -15.83
CA ASN A 110 2.09 11.70 -17.20
C ASN A 110 3.37 12.57 -17.27
N PRO A 111 4.43 12.16 -18.02
CA PRO A 111 5.70 12.87 -18.07
C PRO A 111 5.63 14.26 -18.70
N ARG A 112 4.52 14.58 -19.37
CA ARG A 112 4.27 15.88 -19.99
C ARG A 112 3.54 16.86 -19.08
N MET A 113 3.09 16.42 -17.91
CA MET A 113 2.43 17.26 -16.92
C MET A 113 3.44 17.78 -15.90
N LYS A 114 3.22 19.01 -15.41
CA LYS A 114 3.97 19.55 -14.27
C LYS A 114 3.55 18.86 -12.98
N VAL A 115 4.42 18.88 -11.99
CA VAL A 115 4.13 18.34 -10.65
C VAL A 115 2.86 18.95 -10.06
N THR A 116 2.64 20.27 -10.22
CA THR A 116 1.38 20.93 -9.84
C THR A 116 0.16 20.19 -10.39
N ASP A 117 0.15 19.90 -11.69
CA ASP A 117 -1.01 19.31 -12.35
C ASP A 117 -1.21 17.84 -11.93
N ILE A 118 -0.11 17.11 -11.71
CA ILE A 118 -0.14 15.71 -11.27
C ILE A 118 -0.72 15.60 -9.85
N VAL A 119 -0.23 16.41 -8.92
CA VAL A 119 -0.69 16.38 -7.52
C VAL A 119 -2.10 16.96 -7.39
N ALA A 120 -2.46 17.93 -8.23
CA ALA A 120 -3.77 18.55 -8.26
C ALA A 120 -4.88 17.68 -8.89
N GLU A 121 -4.53 16.67 -9.69
CA GLU A 121 -5.50 15.85 -10.44
C GLU A 121 -6.63 15.29 -9.55
N PRO A 122 -6.35 14.66 -8.39
CA PRO A 122 -7.41 14.18 -7.50
C PRO A 122 -8.23 15.32 -6.89
N LEU A 123 -7.62 16.46 -6.55
CA LEU A 123 -8.35 17.63 -6.02
C LEU A 123 -9.39 18.12 -7.04
N VAL A 124 -8.95 18.36 -8.28
CA VAL A 124 -9.85 18.84 -9.35
C VAL A 124 -10.92 17.81 -9.68
N THR A 125 -10.61 16.52 -9.55
CA THR A 125 -11.56 15.43 -9.86
C THR A 125 -12.65 15.32 -8.79
N HIS A 126 -12.27 15.40 -7.50
CA HIS A 126 -13.18 15.10 -6.40
C HIS A 126 -13.79 16.35 -5.75
N ASP A 127 -13.14 17.52 -5.84
CA ASP A 127 -13.61 18.74 -5.20
C ASP A 127 -13.80 19.89 -6.21
N ALA A 128 -15.06 20.34 -6.35
CA ALA A 128 -15.44 21.44 -7.23
C ALA A 128 -14.79 22.80 -6.83
N ALA A 129 -14.38 22.96 -5.57
CA ALA A 129 -13.71 24.16 -5.06
C ALA A 129 -12.36 24.41 -5.73
N TYR A 130 -11.74 23.38 -6.30
CA TYR A 130 -10.46 23.48 -7.01
C TYR A 130 -10.59 23.56 -8.53
N ARG A 131 -11.81 23.77 -9.06
CA ARG A 131 -12.07 23.87 -10.51
C ARG A 131 -12.08 25.31 -11.00
N GLY A 132 -11.54 25.51 -12.22
CA GLY A 132 -11.60 26.76 -12.95
C GLY A 132 -10.51 27.78 -12.56
N ARG A 133 -10.49 28.90 -13.31
CA ARG A 133 -9.39 29.89 -13.22
C ARG A 133 -9.29 30.56 -11.85
N ARG A 134 -10.41 30.78 -11.16
CA ARG A 134 -10.44 31.44 -9.83
C ARG A 134 -9.85 30.56 -8.72
N ALA A 135 -9.84 29.24 -8.90
CA ALA A 135 -9.29 28.28 -7.93
C ALA A 135 -7.76 28.10 -8.07
N ARG A 136 -7.13 28.66 -9.10
CA ARG A 136 -5.73 28.37 -9.45
C ARG A 136 -4.73 28.71 -8.33
N THR A 137 -4.93 29.84 -7.66
CA THR A 137 -4.05 30.25 -6.54
C THR A 137 -4.20 29.27 -5.37
N ARG A 138 -5.44 29.01 -4.93
CA ARG A 138 -5.72 28.03 -3.87
C ARG A 138 -5.18 26.64 -4.22
N LEU A 139 -5.31 26.23 -5.47
CA LEU A 139 -4.80 24.93 -5.94
C LEU A 139 -3.28 24.85 -5.79
N ARG A 140 -2.56 25.90 -6.19
CA ARG A 140 -1.10 25.97 -6.06
C ARG A 140 -0.65 26.00 -4.61
N GLU A 141 -1.32 26.75 -3.76
CA GLU A 141 -1.06 26.78 -2.31
C GLU A 141 -1.24 25.37 -1.72
N ARG A 142 -2.38 24.72 -2.01
CA ARG A 142 -2.65 23.35 -1.53
C ARG A 142 -1.64 22.32 -2.03
N VAL A 143 -1.24 22.39 -3.29
CA VAL A 143 -0.18 21.52 -3.85
C VAL A 143 1.17 21.80 -3.16
N GLY A 144 1.49 23.06 -2.86
CA GLY A 144 2.68 23.41 -2.10
C GLY A 144 2.71 22.75 -0.72
N GLU A 145 1.62 22.87 0.04
CA GLU A 145 1.47 22.21 1.35
C GLU A 145 1.63 20.68 1.26
N LEU A 146 1.04 20.06 0.23
CA LEU A 146 1.15 18.61 0.00
C LEU A 146 2.58 18.19 -0.33
N LEU A 147 3.32 18.97 -1.11
CA LEU A 147 4.73 18.69 -1.37
C LEU A 147 5.58 18.85 -0.11
N GLU A 148 5.34 19.88 0.68
CA GLU A 148 6.05 20.09 1.95
C GLU A 148 5.77 18.96 2.95
N SER A 149 4.54 18.46 3.02
CA SER A 149 4.19 17.32 3.89
C SER A 149 4.94 16.03 3.56
N VAL A 150 5.41 15.88 2.32
CA VAL A 150 6.26 14.74 1.89
C VAL A 150 7.75 15.11 1.84
N GLY A 151 8.15 16.26 2.39
CA GLY A 151 9.55 16.70 2.46
C GLY A 151 10.12 17.22 1.12
N LEU A 152 9.26 17.74 0.24
CA LEU A 152 9.64 18.41 -0.99
C LEU A 152 9.31 19.90 -0.91
N SER A 153 10.19 20.77 -1.44
CA SER A 153 9.93 22.21 -1.48
C SER A 153 8.74 22.55 -2.39
N ALA A 154 7.85 23.45 -1.92
CA ALA A 154 6.76 24.00 -2.72
C ALA A 154 7.24 24.66 -4.03
N GLY A 155 8.48 25.16 -4.08
CA GLY A 155 9.09 25.74 -5.29
C GLY A 155 9.30 24.75 -6.44
N LEU A 156 9.17 23.44 -6.19
CA LEU A 156 9.34 22.39 -7.20
C LEU A 156 8.08 22.13 -8.05
N GLN A 157 6.98 22.82 -7.79
CA GLN A 157 5.67 22.63 -8.42
C GLN A 157 5.69 22.76 -9.96
N ASP A 158 6.53 23.63 -10.50
CA ASP A 158 6.56 23.90 -11.95
C ASP A 158 7.48 22.98 -12.75
N ARG A 159 8.15 22.05 -12.07
CA ARG A 159 9.02 21.04 -12.68
C ARG A 159 8.24 19.86 -13.24
N TYR A 160 8.92 19.08 -14.09
CA TYR A 160 8.41 17.86 -14.71
C TYR A 160 8.94 16.61 -14.00
N PRO A 161 8.23 15.46 -14.04
CA PRO A 161 8.65 14.22 -13.35
C PRO A 161 10.07 13.75 -13.69
N HIS A 162 10.53 13.94 -14.92
CA HIS A 162 11.86 13.52 -15.34
C HIS A 162 13.03 14.29 -14.69
N GLU A 163 12.75 15.45 -14.07
CA GLU A 163 13.73 16.27 -13.35
C GLU A 163 13.97 15.81 -11.90
N PHE A 164 13.30 14.73 -11.46
CA PHE A 164 13.34 14.24 -10.08
C PHE A 164 14.02 12.87 -9.98
N SER A 165 14.66 12.60 -8.82
CA SER A 165 15.14 11.27 -8.48
C SER A 165 13.98 10.28 -8.26
N GLY A 166 14.26 8.96 -8.23
CA GLY A 166 13.26 7.93 -7.96
C GLY A 166 12.52 8.16 -6.63
N GLY A 167 13.25 8.43 -5.56
CA GLY A 167 12.66 8.71 -4.25
C GLY A 167 11.82 10.01 -4.22
N GLN A 168 12.23 11.04 -4.93
CA GLN A 168 11.43 12.26 -5.07
C GLN A 168 10.15 12.03 -5.85
N ARG A 169 10.18 11.24 -6.93
CA ARG A 169 8.97 10.83 -7.66
C ARG A 169 8.02 10.04 -6.78
N GLN A 170 8.55 9.13 -5.95
CA GLN A 170 7.73 8.39 -4.99
C GLN A 170 7.04 9.33 -4.01
N ARG A 171 7.74 10.33 -3.49
CA ARG A 171 7.15 11.35 -2.62
C ARG A 171 6.06 12.18 -3.34
N ILE A 172 6.23 12.51 -4.62
CA ILE A 172 5.20 13.16 -5.44
C ILE A 172 3.98 12.24 -5.61
N SER A 173 4.18 10.94 -5.82
CA SER A 173 3.08 9.95 -5.90
C SER A 173 2.30 9.86 -4.58
N ILE A 174 3.01 9.90 -3.44
CA ILE A 174 2.39 9.95 -2.11
C ILE A 174 1.62 11.27 -1.93
N ALA A 175 2.20 12.43 -2.26
CA ALA A 175 1.51 13.71 -2.18
C ALA A 175 0.23 13.75 -3.01
N ARG A 176 0.25 13.18 -4.23
CA ARG A 176 -0.93 13.01 -5.08
C ARG A 176 -2.01 12.17 -4.39
N ALA A 177 -1.63 11.04 -3.78
CA ALA A 177 -2.57 10.17 -3.08
C ALA A 177 -3.18 10.87 -1.85
N LEU A 178 -2.44 11.72 -1.16
CA LEU A 178 -2.92 12.48 0.01
C LEU A 178 -3.83 13.66 -0.36
N ALA A 179 -3.82 14.11 -1.61
CA ALA A 179 -4.50 15.32 -2.05
C ALA A 179 -6.00 15.38 -1.67
N PRO A 180 -6.81 14.32 -1.88
CA PRO A 180 -8.23 14.34 -1.50
C PRO A 180 -8.47 14.05 0.00
N ALA A 181 -7.44 14.07 0.87
CA ALA A 181 -7.51 13.71 2.28
C ALA A 181 -8.15 12.32 2.53
N PRO A 182 -7.55 11.24 2.00
CA PRO A 182 -8.13 9.91 2.11
C PRO A 182 -8.07 9.37 3.54
N ARG A 183 -8.94 8.39 3.84
CA ARG A 183 -8.87 7.61 5.08
C ARG A 183 -8.11 6.30 4.89
N LEU A 184 -8.09 5.78 3.64
CA LEU A 184 -7.39 4.55 3.25
C LEU A 184 -6.43 4.83 2.10
N VAL A 185 -5.19 4.39 2.23
CA VAL A 185 -4.22 4.38 1.12
C VAL A 185 -3.72 2.96 0.90
N VAL A 186 -3.90 2.46 -0.31
CA VAL A 186 -3.28 1.21 -0.77
C VAL A 186 -1.89 1.53 -1.28
N LEU A 187 -0.89 0.91 -0.71
CA LEU A 187 0.52 1.08 -1.03
C LEU A 187 1.00 -0.19 -1.77
N ASP A 188 0.96 -0.16 -3.11
CA ASP A 188 1.31 -1.33 -3.93
C ASP A 188 2.82 -1.31 -4.23
N GLU A 189 3.59 -2.08 -3.46
CA GLU A 189 5.06 -2.17 -3.52
C GLU A 189 5.77 -0.80 -3.55
N PRO A 190 5.46 0.13 -2.65
CA PRO A 190 5.82 1.54 -2.79
C PRO A 190 7.33 1.82 -2.71
N THR A 191 8.14 0.83 -2.39
CA THR A 191 9.60 0.98 -2.21
C THR A 191 10.43 0.00 -3.02
N SER A 192 9.81 -0.86 -3.85
CA SER A 192 10.50 -1.95 -4.55
C SER A 192 11.51 -1.47 -5.61
N ALA A 193 11.29 -0.28 -6.20
CA ALA A 193 12.15 0.33 -7.21
C ALA A 193 13.20 1.31 -6.64
N LEU A 194 13.34 1.38 -5.31
CA LEU A 194 14.22 2.32 -4.62
C LEU A 194 15.44 1.61 -4.01
N ASP A 195 16.56 2.32 -3.89
CA ASP A 195 17.69 1.85 -3.12
C ASP A 195 17.36 1.79 -1.61
N VAL A 196 18.14 1.00 -0.85
CA VAL A 196 17.84 0.70 0.56
C VAL A 196 17.79 1.96 1.44
N SER A 197 18.62 2.97 1.15
CA SER A 197 18.66 4.20 1.94
C SER A 197 17.42 5.07 1.70
N VAL A 198 17.01 5.21 0.45
CA VAL A 198 15.79 5.94 0.07
C VAL A 198 14.54 5.19 0.50
N GLN A 199 14.55 3.85 0.44
CA GLN A 199 13.48 3.00 0.93
C GLN A 199 13.16 3.29 2.41
N SER A 200 14.18 3.31 3.28
CA SER A 200 13.99 3.62 4.72
C SER A 200 13.36 5.00 4.90
N GLN A 201 13.82 6.02 4.19
CA GLN A 201 13.26 7.37 4.27
C GLN A 201 11.80 7.44 3.84
N VAL A 202 11.40 6.67 2.83
CA VAL A 202 10.00 6.61 2.38
C VAL A 202 9.12 5.88 3.41
N LEU A 203 9.64 4.83 4.05
CA LEU A 203 8.92 4.12 5.12
C LEU A 203 8.71 5.01 6.34
N ASP A 204 9.75 5.72 6.78
CA ASP A 204 9.65 6.68 7.90
C ASP A 204 8.64 7.79 7.60
N LEU A 205 8.64 8.30 6.36
CA LEU A 205 7.66 9.27 5.90
C LEU A 205 6.23 8.71 5.97
N LEU A 206 5.99 7.48 5.52
CA LEU A 206 4.66 6.85 5.56
C LEU A 206 4.15 6.67 6.99
N VAL A 207 5.02 6.26 7.92
CA VAL A 207 4.70 6.15 9.35
C VAL A 207 4.31 7.51 9.94
N GLU A 208 5.08 8.56 9.62
CA GLU A 208 4.79 9.92 10.11
C GLU A 208 3.49 10.47 9.54
N LEU A 209 3.23 10.29 8.23
CA LEU A 209 1.98 10.68 7.60
C LEU A 209 0.78 9.94 8.18
N GLN A 210 0.92 8.65 8.48
CA GLN A 210 -0.12 7.87 9.15
C GLN A 210 -0.47 8.46 10.51
N ARG A 211 0.54 8.76 11.32
CA ARG A 211 0.38 9.35 12.65
C ARG A 211 -0.26 10.75 12.58
N GLN A 212 0.17 11.60 11.63
CA GLN A 212 -0.32 12.98 11.51
C GLN A 212 -1.76 13.07 10.99
N HIS A 213 -2.12 12.21 10.05
CA HIS A 213 -3.41 12.26 9.34
C HIS A 213 -4.39 11.15 9.73
N GLY A 214 -4.02 10.23 10.63
CA GLY A 214 -4.85 9.09 11.01
C GLY A 214 -5.10 8.12 9.87
N LEU A 215 -4.15 7.96 8.94
CA LEU A 215 -4.33 7.15 7.74
C LEU A 215 -4.38 5.66 8.07
N THR A 216 -5.18 4.94 7.30
CA THR A 216 -5.21 3.48 7.29
C THR A 216 -4.45 3.01 6.05
N TYR A 217 -3.60 1.97 6.19
CA TYR A 217 -2.84 1.44 5.07
C TYR A 217 -3.17 -0.02 4.76
N VAL A 218 -3.29 -0.33 3.47
CA VAL A 218 -3.10 -1.68 2.94
C VAL A 218 -1.77 -1.69 2.21
N PHE A 219 -0.77 -2.35 2.79
CA PHE A 219 0.61 -2.34 2.32
C PHE A 219 0.95 -3.64 1.60
N VAL A 220 1.08 -3.61 0.28
CA VAL A 220 1.45 -4.77 -0.53
C VAL A 220 2.97 -4.82 -0.66
N SER A 221 3.55 -5.96 -0.31
CA SER A 221 5.00 -6.16 -0.47
C SER A 221 5.34 -7.65 -0.55
N HIS A 222 6.42 -7.95 -1.25
CA HIS A 222 7.11 -9.25 -1.18
C HIS A 222 8.32 -9.21 -0.22
N ASN A 223 8.71 -8.02 0.29
CA ASN A 223 9.83 -7.85 1.22
C ASN A 223 9.35 -7.89 2.68
N LEU A 224 9.53 -9.05 3.33
CA LEU A 224 9.08 -9.26 4.72
C LEU A 224 9.85 -8.42 5.75
N ALA A 225 11.07 -7.96 5.43
CA ALA A 225 11.82 -7.06 6.30
C ALA A 225 11.13 -5.68 6.38
N VAL A 226 10.65 -5.17 5.25
CA VAL A 226 9.86 -3.93 5.17
C VAL A 226 8.53 -4.08 5.91
N VAL A 227 7.83 -5.20 5.67
CA VAL A 227 6.56 -5.50 6.35
C VAL A 227 6.72 -5.50 7.88
N ARG A 228 7.80 -6.09 8.38
CA ARG A 228 8.09 -6.11 9.83
C ARG A 228 8.27 -4.71 10.42
N GLN A 229 8.72 -3.75 9.63
CA GLN A 229 8.97 -2.38 10.07
C GLN A 229 7.70 -1.52 10.14
N ILE A 230 6.71 -1.74 9.23
CA ILE A 230 5.58 -0.82 9.08
C ILE A 230 4.22 -1.43 9.44
N ALA A 231 4.05 -2.76 9.37
CA ALA A 231 2.74 -3.37 9.46
C ALA A 231 2.36 -3.79 10.89
N ASP A 232 1.14 -3.50 11.29
CA ASP A 232 0.54 -4.00 12.53
C ASP A 232 0.12 -5.47 12.38
N ARG A 233 -0.54 -5.76 11.26
CA ARG A 233 -0.98 -7.13 10.90
C ARG A 233 -0.52 -7.48 9.51
N VAL A 234 -0.39 -8.78 9.27
CA VAL A 234 -0.02 -9.35 7.98
C VAL A 234 -1.00 -10.44 7.57
N ALA A 235 -1.42 -10.41 6.30
CA ALA A 235 -2.15 -11.45 5.63
C ALA A 235 -1.28 -12.07 4.54
N VAL A 236 -1.05 -13.38 4.62
CA VAL A 236 -0.23 -14.14 3.68
C VAL A 236 -1.15 -14.74 2.62
N LEU A 237 -0.94 -14.35 1.37
CA LEU A 237 -1.70 -14.84 0.22
C LEU A 237 -0.93 -15.93 -0.52
N ARG A 238 -1.63 -17.03 -0.85
CA ARG A 238 -1.16 -18.09 -1.73
C ARG A 238 -2.30 -18.57 -2.63
N TYR A 239 -2.09 -18.56 -3.94
CA TYR A 239 -3.10 -19.02 -4.93
C TYR A 239 -4.49 -18.41 -4.71
N GLY A 240 -4.55 -17.11 -4.48
CA GLY A 240 -5.80 -16.38 -4.27
C GLY A 240 -6.41 -16.48 -2.87
N LYS A 241 -5.86 -17.29 -1.96
CA LYS A 241 -6.37 -17.48 -0.60
C LYS A 241 -5.49 -16.82 0.44
N VAL A 242 -6.10 -16.34 1.52
CA VAL A 242 -5.39 -15.96 2.74
C VAL A 242 -5.12 -17.23 3.54
N VAL A 243 -3.85 -17.66 3.58
CA VAL A 243 -3.44 -18.89 4.25
C VAL A 243 -3.05 -18.66 5.72
N GLU A 244 -2.64 -17.45 6.05
CA GLU A 244 -2.35 -17.04 7.44
C GLU A 244 -2.58 -15.53 7.59
N CYS A 245 -3.20 -15.12 8.72
CA CYS A 245 -3.42 -13.70 9.03
C CYS A 245 -3.31 -13.50 10.54
N GLY A 246 -2.67 -12.41 10.96
CA GLY A 246 -2.52 -12.08 12.37
C GLY A 246 -1.59 -10.91 12.62
N GLU A 247 -1.28 -10.64 13.88
CA GLU A 247 -0.27 -9.63 14.25
C GLU A 247 1.07 -9.95 13.61
N THR A 248 1.74 -8.93 13.07
CA THR A 248 2.99 -9.08 12.32
C THR A 248 4.06 -9.80 13.11
N ALA A 249 4.23 -9.47 14.40
CA ALA A 249 5.18 -10.12 15.27
C ALA A 249 4.91 -11.63 15.45
N ALA A 250 3.64 -12.04 15.54
CA ALA A 250 3.23 -13.43 15.69
C ALA A 250 3.44 -14.23 14.40
N VAL A 251 2.94 -13.72 13.27
CA VAL A 251 3.01 -14.42 11.97
C VAL A 251 4.44 -14.51 11.45
N LEU A 252 5.24 -13.43 11.57
CA LEU A 252 6.63 -13.43 11.09
C LEU A 252 7.64 -13.98 12.11
N GLY A 253 7.26 -14.09 13.39
CA GLY A 253 8.10 -14.66 14.45
C GLY A 253 7.89 -16.15 14.70
N ALA A 254 6.65 -16.62 14.59
CA ALA A 254 6.24 -18.01 14.84
C ALA A 254 5.16 -18.45 13.83
N PRO A 255 5.49 -18.56 12.53
CA PRO A 255 4.53 -18.88 11.47
C PRO A 255 3.93 -20.27 11.67
N ARG A 256 2.61 -20.37 11.52
CA ARG A 256 1.86 -21.62 11.67
C ARG A 256 1.73 -22.36 10.35
N HIS A 257 1.47 -21.61 9.26
CA HIS A 257 1.28 -22.22 7.95
C HIS A 257 2.62 -22.61 7.29
N PRO A 258 2.74 -23.78 6.66
CA PRO A 258 4.00 -24.21 6.00
C PRO A 258 4.51 -23.23 4.97
N TYR A 259 3.64 -22.66 4.15
CA TYR A 259 4.00 -21.68 3.13
C TYR A 259 4.58 -20.38 3.74
N THR A 260 4.07 -19.93 4.87
CA THR A 260 4.63 -18.75 5.56
C THR A 260 6.07 -19.04 6.03
N ARG A 261 6.35 -20.27 6.46
CA ARG A 261 7.71 -20.70 6.81
C ARG A 261 8.63 -20.73 5.60
N GLU A 262 8.14 -21.22 4.45
CA GLU A 262 8.87 -21.21 3.17
C GLU A 262 9.22 -19.78 2.74
N LEU A 263 8.25 -18.85 2.77
CA LEU A 263 8.46 -17.44 2.46
C LEU A 263 9.52 -16.80 3.36
N LEU A 264 9.47 -17.06 4.67
CA LEU A 264 10.43 -16.52 5.63
C LEU A 264 11.82 -17.13 5.46
N ALA A 265 11.92 -18.40 5.10
CA ALA A 265 13.19 -19.07 4.85
C ALA A 265 13.90 -18.55 3.59
N ALA A 266 13.14 -18.05 2.62
CA ALA A 266 13.66 -17.45 1.39
C ALA A 266 14.24 -16.03 1.59
N VAL A 267 13.95 -15.37 2.73
CA VAL A 267 14.52 -14.05 3.04
C VAL A 267 15.98 -14.21 3.51
N PRO A 268 16.96 -13.58 2.85
CA PRO A 268 18.36 -13.64 3.27
C PRO A 268 18.51 -13.09 4.70
N ARG A 269 19.07 -13.88 5.61
CA ARG A 269 19.40 -13.41 6.96
C ARG A 269 20.62 -12.50 6.90
N PRO A 270 20.62 -11.32 7.53
CA PRO A 270 21.78 -10.41 7.54
C PRO A 270 23.08 -11.07 8.04
N ASP A 271 22.98 -12.09 8.89
CA ASP A 271 24.13 -12.78 9.49
C ASP A 271 24.83 -13.77 8.53
N ALA A 272 24.24 -14.13 7.40
CA ALA A 272 24.85 -15.07 6.44
C ALA A 272 26.10 -14.50 5.72
N TYR A 273 26.28 -13.18 5.76
CA TYR A 273 27.46 -12.52 5.15
C TYR A 273 28.65 -12.38 6.07
N ARG A 274 28.52 -12.58 7.40
CA ARG A 274 29.63 -12.46 8.36
C ARG A 274 30.52 -13.70 8.45
N THR A 275 30.11 -14.85 7.99
CA THR A 275 30.84 -16.13 8.14
C THR A 275 31.81 -16.43 6.99
N ARG A 276 31.90 -15.62 5.93
CA ARG A 276 32.87 -15.88 4.82
C ARG A 276 34.13 -15.02 4.82
N ALA A 277 34.31 -14.13 5.78
CA ALA A 277 35.49 -13.26 5.87
C ALA A 277 36.57 -13.72 6.88
N GLY A 278 36.49 -14.95 7.39
CA GLY A 278 37.29 -15.39 8.51
C GLY A 278 38.06 -16.71 8.35
N THR A 279 38.44 -17.14 7.12
CA THR A 279 39.39 -18.27 6.96
C THR A 279 40.39 -17.98 5.85
N GLY A 280 41.23 -16.98 6.09
CA GLY A 280 42.49 -16.79 5.39
C GLY A 280 43.62 -17.08 6.34
N THR A 281 43.91 -18.34 6.61
CA THR A 281 45.11 -18.78 7.35
C THR A 281 46.31 -18.44 6.50
N GLY A 282 47.09 -17.44 6.94
CA GLY A 282 48.44 -17.22 6.50
C GLY A 282 49.32 -18.38 6.94
N THR A 283 49.82 -19.14 6.00
CA THR A 283 51.01 -19.97 6.19
C THR A 283 52.19 -19.17 5.71
N SER A 284 52.94 -18.62 6.67
CA SER A 284 54.32 -18.21 6.48
C SER A 284 55.17 -19.45 6.44
N GLY A 285 55.93 -19.64 5.39
CA GLY A 285 56.96 -20.66 5.26
C GLY A 285 58.23 -20.06 4.73
N GLY A 286 59.30 -20.18 5.54
CA GLY A 286 60.69 -20.27 5.18
C GLY A 286 61.42 -19.07 4.61
#